data_1ed2c921f670a699562d0361a65fe688
#
_entry.id   1ed2c921f670a699562d0361a65fe688
#
_cell.length_a   1.000
_cell.length_b   1.000
_cell.length_c   1.000
_cell.angle_alpha   90.00
_cell.angle_beta   90.00
_cell.angle_gamma   90.00
#
_symmetry.space_group_name_H-M   'P 1'
#
loop_
_entity.id
_entity.type
_entity.pdbx_description
1 polymer ?
#
loop_
_entity_poly.entity_id
_entity_poly.type
_entity_poly.pdbx_seq_one_letter_code
_entity_poly.pdbx_strand_id
1 'polypeptide(L)'
;LPLGLATMAALTLGACSSMDIGKSYSQSDLPAAVQVPAGHKVAMETVGIGQITYECRAKKDLAMEQEWAFVGPDARLTDRQGRVIGRYFGPPATWAHQDGSKVTATQVPVAPSSAGNIPL
;
A
#
# COMPACT_ATOMS: atom_id res chain seq x y z
N LEU A 1 -32.07 -24.98 -59.12
CA LEU A 1 -32.12 -24.47 -57.74
C LEU A 1 -30.71 -24.33 -57.15
N PRO A 2 -30.22 -23.12 -56.80
CA PRO A 2 -28.98 -23.00 -56.03
C PRO A 2 -29.31 -22.91 -54.56
N LEU A 3 -28.71 -23.81 -53.77
CA LEU A 3 -28.67 -23.76 -52.32
C LEU A 3 -27.77 -22.60 -51.89
N GLY A 4 -28.33 -21.64 -51.17
CA GLY A 4 -27.55 -20.57 -50.49
C GLY A 4 -26.90 -21.09 -49.21
N LEU A 5 -25.58 -21.02 -49.18
CA LEU A 5 -24.81 -21.23 -47.94
C LEU A 5 -24.81 -19.93 -47.14
N ALA A 6 -25.51 -19.91 -46.00
CA ALA A 6 -25.43 -18.81 -45.05
C ALA A 6 -24.22 -19.01 -44.15
N THR A 7 -23.19 -18.21 -44.32
CA THR A 7 -22.04 -18.13 -43.46
C THR A 7 -22.38 -17.29 -42.22
N MET A 8 -22.54 -17.93 -41.06
CA MET A 8 -22.60 -17.25 -39.76
C MET A 8 -21.21 -16.79 -39.36
N ALA A 9 -20.96 -15.50 -39.40
CA ALA A 9 -19.78 -14.91 -38.80
C ALA A 9 -19.98 -14.78 -37.29
N ALA A 10 -19.29 -15.58 -36.52
CA ALA A 10 -19.24 -15.45 -35.07
C ALA A 10 -18.30 -14.27 -34.68
N LEU A 11 -18.90 -13.15 -34.25
CA LEU A 11 -18.15 -12.08 -33.61
C LEU A 11 -17.75 -12.52 -32.19
N THR A 12 -16.50 -12.88 -32.02
CA THR A 12 -15.90 -13.03 -30.70
C THR A 12 -15.59 -11.64 -30.16
N LEU A 13 -16.43 -11.15 -29.25
CA LEU A 13 -16.08 -10.00 -28.44
C LEU A 13 -14.97 -10.42 -27.47
N GLY A 14 -13.74 -10.08 -27.79
CA GLY A 14 -12.62 -10.15 -26.87
C GLY A 14 -12.85 -9.11 -25.78
N ALA A 15 -13.22 -9.55 -24.58
CA ALA A 15 -13.18 -8.71 -23.40
C ALA A 15 -11.71 -8.42 -23.07
N CYS A 16 -11.20 -7.28 -23.54
CA CYS A 16 -9.96 -6.73 -23.02
C CYS A 16 -10.23 -6.27 -21.60
N SER A 17 -9.88 -7.10 -20.63
CA SER A 17 -9.68 -6.63 -19.24
C SER A 17 -8.53 -5.65 -19.29
N SER A 18 -8.84 -4.36 -19.31
CA SER A 18 -7.85 -3.30 -19.10
C SER A 18 -7.31 -3.47 -17.67
N MET A 19 -6.19 -4.16 -17.54
CA MET A 19 -5.38 -4.05 -16.35
C MET A 19 -4.96 -2.58 -16.24
N ASP A 20 -5.22 -1.96 -15.10
CA ASP A 20 -4.80 -0.58 -14.78
C ASP A 20 -3.26 -0.48 -14.70
N ILE A 21 -2.58 -0.75 -15.80
CA ILE A 21 -1.13 -0.66 -15.95
C ILE A 21 -0.74 0.80 -16.24
N GLY A 22 -1.19 1.73 -15.43
CA GLY A 22 -0.82 3.10 -15.77
C GLY A 22 -1.35 4.19 -14.89
N LYS A 23 -2.04 3.87 -13.81
CA LYS A 23 -2.45 4.91 -12.88
C LYS A 23 -1.22 5.41 -12.14
N SER A 24 -0.79 6.62 -12.44
CA SER A 24 0.29 7.30 -11.69
C SER A 24 -0.15 7.44 -10.23
N TYR A 25 0.82 7.35 -9.32
CA TYR A 25 0.60 7.71 -7.93
C TYR A 25 0.11 9.16 -7.85
N SER A 26 -0.93 9.40 -7.05
CA SER A 26 -1.41 10.74 -6.72
C SER A 26 -1.61 10.84 -5.22
N GLN A 27 -1.25 11.98 -4.67
CA GLN A 27 -1.48 12.30 -3.26
C GLN A 27 -2.55 13.38 -3.06
N SER A 28 -3.26 13.76 -4.11
CA SER A 28 -4.25 14.85 -4.06
C SER A 28 -5.35 14.63 -3.03
N ASP A 29 -5.70 13.38 -2.76
CA ASP A 29 -6.76 13.00 -1.82
C ASP A 29 -6.25 12.79 -0.39
N LEU A 30 -4.95 12.91 -0.17
CA LEU A 30 -4.37 12.81 1.16
C LEU A 30 -4.47 14.14 1.92
N PRO A 31 -4.67 14.11 3.26
CA PRO A 31 -4.56 15.30 4.08
C PRO A 31 -3.22 16.02 3.88
N ALA A 32 -3.23 17.35 3.88
CA ALA A 32 -2.03 18.15 3.62
C ALA A 32 -0.85 17.80 4.55
N ALA A 33 -1.13 17.41 5.80
CA ALA A 33 -0.10 17.06 6.77
C ALA A 33 0.75 15.85 6.37
N VAL A 34 0.23 14.96 5.53
CA VAL A 34 0.93 13.73 5.09
C VAL A 34 1.31 13.75 3.61
N GLN A 35 1.08 14.88 2.93
CA GLN A 35 1.54 15.04 1.56
C GLN A 35 3.05 15.28 1.50
N VAL A 36 3.70 14.67 0.52
CA VAL A 36 5.11 14.91 0.25
C VAL A 36 5.28 16.30 -0.36
N PRO A 37 6.26 17.10 0.12
CA PRO A 37 6.50 18.45 -0.40
C PRO A 37 6.81 18.45 -1.90
N ALA A 38 6.57 19.61 -2.54
CA ALA A 38 6.95 19.83 -3.93
C ALA A 38 8.44 19.56 -4.17
N GLY A 39 8.81 19.18 -5.37
CA GLY A 39 10.20 18.86 -5.74
C GLY A 39 10.60 17.41 -5.52
N HIS A 40 9.71 16.57 -5.02
CA HIS A 40 9.90 15.14 -4.89
C HIS A 40 9.13 14.39 -5.98
N LYS A 41 9.61 13.22 -6.32
CA LYS A 41 8.93 12.28 -7.21
C LYS A 41 8.91 10.88 -6.61
N VAL A 42 7.91 10.08 -6.97
CA VAL A 42 7.86 8.68 -6.58
C VAL A 42 8.98 7.91 -7.26
N ALA A 43 9.85 7.29 -6.46
CA ALA A 43 10.89 6.40 -6.95
C ALA A 43 10.41 4.96 -7.03
N MET A 44 9.57 4.54 -6.08
CA MET A 44 9.02 3.20 -6.00
C MET A 44 7.69 3.24 -5.24
N GLU A 45 6.75 2.43 -5.67
CA GLU A 45 5.48 2.22 -5.00
C GLU A 45 5.30 0.74 -4.69
N THR A 46 4.91 0.43 -3.47
CA THR A 46 4.68 -0.94 -3.02
C THR A 46 3.38 -1.05 -2.25
N VAL A 47 2.85 -2.26 -2.18
CA VAL A 47 1.74 -2.61 -1.29
C VAL A 47 2.28 -3.46 -0.16
N GLY A 48 2.07 -3.02 1.09
CA GLY A 48 2.41 -3.78 2.28
C GLY A 48 1.28 -4.73 2.66
N ILE A 49 1.59 -6.01 2.80
CA ILE A 49 0.64 -7.03 3.25
C ILE A 49 1.26 -7.75 4.44
N GLY A 50 0.66 -7.59 5.61
CA GLY A 50 1.20 -8.17 6.84
C GLY A 50 0.47 -7.68 8.07
N GLN A 51 1.20 -7.58 9.18
CA GLN A 51 0.66 -7.23 10.48
C GLN A 51 1.42 -6.06 11.09
N ILE A 52 0.70 -5.27 11.88
CA ILE A 52 1.29 -4.28 12.79
C ILE A 52 0.92 -4.70 14.19
N THR A 53 1.92 -4.91 15.02
CA THR A 53 1.73 -5.33 16.41
C THR A 53 1.64 -4.12 17.33
N TYR A 54 0.63 -4.12 18.17
CA TYR A 54 0.45 -3.18 19.28
C TYR A 54 0.39 -3.96 20.60
N GLU A 55 0.88 -3.36 21.65
CA GLU A 55 0.81 -3.87 23.01
C GLU A 55 -0.12 -2.97 23.84
N CYS A 56 -1.04 -3.60 24.58
CA CYS A 56 -1.82 -2.88 25.59
C CYS A 56 -0.99 -2.77 26.87
N ARG A 57 -0.67 -1.56 27.27
CA ARG A 57 0.15 -1.30 28.46
C ARG A 57 -0.33 -0.08 29.23
N ALA A 58 0.09 0.04 30.47
CA ALA A 58 -0.17 1.25 31.26
C ALA A 58 0.53 2.46 30.62
N LYS A 59 -0.16 3.59 30.61
CA LYS A 59 0.46 4.87 30.24
C LYS A 59 1.58 5.23 31.20
N LYS A 60 2.65 5.80 30.68
CA LYS A 60 3.87 6.12 31.43
C LYS A 60 3.61 6.98 32.67
N ASP A 61 2.74 7.98 32.54
CA ASP A 61 2.48 8.98 33.60
C ASP A 61 1.10 8.81 34.27
N LEU A 62 0.31 7.82 33.83
CA LEU A 62 -1.05 7.55 34.30
C LEU A 62 -1.26 6.04 34.43
N ALA A 63 -0.67 5.44 35.48
CA ALA A 63 -0.61 3.98 35.65
C ALA A 63 -1.97 3.28 35.70
N MET A 64 -3.06 4.00 36.01
CA MET A 64 -4.42 3.48 36.01
C MET A 64 -5.09 3.51 34.62
N GLU A 65 -4.46 4.15 33.64
CA GLU A 65 -4.92 4.21 32.25
C GLU A 65 -4.08 3.31 31.37
N GLN A 66 -4.74 2.68 30.40
CA GLN A 66 -4.11 1.82 29.41
C GLN A 66 -4.03 2.53 28.05
N GLU A 67 -3.04 2.16 27.28
CA GLU A 67 -2.85 2.61 25.91
C GLU A 67 -2.42 1.45 25.01
N TRP A 68 -2.75 1.56 23.73
CA TRP A 68 -2.16 0.71 22.71
C TRP A 68 -0.84 1.31 22.24
N ALA A 69 0.25 0.67 22.61
CA ALA A 69 1.58 1.09 22.21
C ALA A 69 2.04 0.34 20.97
N PHE A 70 2.53 1.06 19.99
CA PHE A 70 3.10 0.49 18.78
C PHE A 70 4.35 -0.34 19.12
N VAL A 71 4.39 -1.58 18.64
CA VAL A 71 5.55 -2.47 18.76
C VAL A 71 6.34 -2.53 17.45
N GLY A 72 5.68 -2.82 16.36
CA GLY A 72 6.34 -2.81 15.07
C GLY A 72 5.53 -3.51 13.96
N PRO A 73 5.90 -3.25 12.70
CA PRO A 73 5.33 -3.92 11.55
C PRO A 73 6.11 -5.20 11.20
N ASP A 74 5.42 -6.11 10.55
CA ASP A 74 6.00 -7.23 9.79
C ASP A 74 5.13 -7.47 8.55
N ALA A 75 5.59 -6.99 7.41
CA ALA A 75 4.85 -7.07 6.17
C ALA A 75 5.77 -7.42 5.00
N ARG A 76 5.23 -8.18 4.05
CA ARG A 76 5.83 -8.31 2.73
C ARG A 76 5.43 -7.12 1.86
N LEU A 77 6.35 -6.68 1.04
CA LEU A 77 6.10 -5.62 0.06
C LEU A 77 5.93 -6.23 -1.32
N THR A 78 4.85 -5.87 -1.98
CA THR A 78 4.56 -6.35 -3.33
C THR A 78 4.56 -5.19 -4.31
N ASP A 79 4.86 -5.49 -5.59
CA ASP A 79 4.59 -4.58 -6.68
C ASP A 79 3.10 -4.58 -7.07
N ARG A 80 2.72 -3.78 -8.06
CA ARG A 80 1.34 -3.71 -8.55
C ARG A 80 0.82 -5.02 -9.15
N GLN A 81 1.72 -5.91 -9.57
CA GLN A 81 1.39 -7.24 -10.08
C GLN A 81 1.27 -8.29 -8.97
N GLY A 82 1.46 -7.90 -7.71
CA GLY A 82 1.39 -8.80 -6.57
C GLY A 82 2.65 -9.62 -6.31
N ARG A 83 3.75 -9.36 -7.02
CA ARG A 83 5.03 -10.05 -6.80
C ARG A 83 5.71 -9.48 -5.56
N VAL A 84 6.20 -10.35 -4.68
CA VAL A 84 6.96 -9.93 -3.50
C VAL A 84 8.32 -9.41 -3.93
N ILE A 85 8.61 -8.16 -3.58
CA ILE A 85 9.86 -7.47 -3.92
C ILE A 85 10.63 -6.99 -2.69
N GLY A 86 10.09 -7.13 -1.49
CA GLY A 86 10.74 -6.70 -0.27
C GLY A 86 9.94 -6.96 0.99
N ARG A 87 10.41 -6.36 2.08
CA ARG A 87 9.78 -6.45 3.41
C ARG A 87 9.76 -5.10 4.10
N TYR A 88 8.75 -4.90 4.93
CA TYR A 88 8.64 -3.79 5.86
C TYR A 88 8.64 -4.33 7.30
N PHE A 89 9.56 -3.87 8.11
CA PHE A 89 9.72 -4.33 9.48
C PHE A 89 10.29 -3.22 10.38
N GLY A 90 10.36 -3.46 11.65
CA GLY A 90 10.94 -2.53 12.60
C GLY A 90 10.62 -2.89 14.05
N PRO A 91 10.99 -2.07 15.02
CA PRO A 91 11.72 -0.80 14.93
C PRO A 91 13.23 -0.95 14.64
N PRO A 92 13.88 0.06 14.03
CA PRO A 92 13.26 1.20 13.37
C PRO A 92 12.49 0.80 12.11
N ALA A 93 11.53 1.65 11.68
CA ALA A 93 10.78 1.41 10.45
C ALA A 93 11.74 1.27 9.26
N THR A 94 11.74 0.08 8.66
CA THR A 94 12.69 -0.29 7.61
C THR A 94 11.97 -0.94 6.45
N TRP A 95 12.18 -0.44 5.25
CA TRP A 95 11.77 -1.04 3.99
C TRP A 95 13.01 -1.60 3.31
N ALA A 96 13.05 -2.92 3.16
CA ALA A 96 14.15 -3.63 2.52
C ALA A 96 13.68 -4.17 1.18
N HIS A 97 14.41 -3.87 0.12
CA HIS A 97 14.17 -4.39 -1.21
C HIS A 97 14.98 -5.67 -1.44
N GLN A 98 14.50 -6.54 -2.34
CA GLN A 98 15.16 -7.82 -2.66
C GLN A 98 16.56 -7.68 -3.25
N ASP A 99 16.92 -6.50 -3.77
CA ASP A 99 18.27 -6.20 -4.26
C ASP A 99 19.28 -5.89 -3.15
N GLY A 100 18.83 -5.90 -1.87
CA GLY A 100 19.65 -5.60 -0.70
C GLY A 100 19.61 -4.13 -0.26
N SER A 101 19.01 -3.24 -1.03
CA SER A 101 18.83 -1.84 -0.61
C SER A 101 17.82 -1.72 0.52
N LYS A 102 18.01 -0.71 1.38
CA LYS A 102 17.13 -0.45 2.53
C LYS A 102 16.91 1.04 2.70
N VAL A 103 15.72 1.38 3.16
CA VAL A 103 15.35 2.72 3.58
C VAL A 103 14.82 2.65 5.00
N THR A 104 15.31 3.51 5.88
CA THR A 104 14.74 3.71 7.21
C THR A 104 14.05 5.06 7.26
N ALA A 105 13.04 5.17 8.12
CA ALA A 105 12.31 6.42 8.28
C ALA A 105 12.02 6.72 9.74
N THR A 106 11.98 8.01 10.03
CA THR A 106 11.45 8.57 11.27
C THR A 106 10.12 9.24 10.94
N GLN A 107 9.14 8.98 11.79
CA GLN A 107 7.83 9.62 11.66
C GLN A 107 7.97 11.14 11.78
N VAL A 108 7.34 11.82 10.86
CA VAL A 108 7.17 13.28 10.90
C VAL A 108 5.69 13.61 11.22
N PRO A 109 4.91 14.32 10.42
CA PRO A 109 3.50 14.52 10.74
C PRO A 109 2.69 13.24 10.57
N VAL A 110 1.56 13.21 11.26
CA VAL A 110 0.49 12.22 11.09
C VAL A 110 -0.82 12.93 10.83
N ALA A 111 -1.74 12.22 10.19
CA ALA A 111 -3.11 12.68 10.04
C ALA A 111 -4.07 11.61 10.57
N PRO A 112 -5.15 11.99 11.27
CA PRO A 112 -6.14 11.04 11.73
C PRO A 112 -6.81 10.37 10.52
N SER A 113 -7.09 9.09 10.66
CA SER A 113 -7.90 8.32 9.71
C SER A 113 -9.33 8.17 10.22
N SER A 114 -10.18 7.47 9.46
CA SER A 114 -11.52 7.14 9.91
C SER A 114 -11.51 6.31 11.20
N ALA A 115 -12.56 6.38 11.99
CA ALA A 115 -12.67 5.71 13.29
C ALA A 115 -12.31 4.21 13.20
N GLY A 116 -11.47 3.75 14.12
CA GLY A 116 -11.02 2.37 14.19
C GLY A 116 -9.86 2.01 13.28
N ASN A 117 -9.36 2.95 12.48
CA ASN A 117 -8.19 2.74 11.61
C ASN A 117 -6.94 3.38 12.19
N ILE A 118 -5.80 2.89 11.74
CA ILE A 118 -4.49 3.45 12.06
C ILE A 118 -4.37 4.84 11.43
N PRO A 119 -3.76 5.84 12.13
CA PRO A 119 -3.46 7.15 11.53
C PRO A 119 -2.63 7.05 10.25
N LEU A 120 -2.83 8.01 9.37
CA LEU A 120 -2.07 8.14 8.11
C LEU A 120 -0.70 8.75 8.35
#